data_0d2cdfd0562d84f01c623288ac9f33bf
#
_entry.id   0d2cdfd0562d84f01c623288ac9f33bf
#
_cell.length_a   1.000
_cell.length_b   1.000
_cell.length_c   1.000
_cell.angle_alpha   90.00
_cell.angle_beta   90.00
_cell.angle_gamma   90.00
#
_symmetry.space_group_name_H-M   'P 1'
#
loop_
_entity.id
_entity.type
_entity.pdbx_description
1 polymer ?
#
loop_
_entity_poly.entity_id
_entity_poly.type
_entity_poly.pdbx_seq_one_letter_code
_entity_poly.pdbx_strand_id
1 'polypeptide(L)'
;MQTNLYFVRHAHSTYTPDELGRPLSECGFTDANTVTDLLKREAIDYVYSSPYRRAVQTVEGVAKYIDKEIELVEGFKERILAEKPVEDFSVAITKVWKDYDFSWKGGESNRVAQKRGIHATLQVLESNIGRNVVIGTHGNIMVLIMNYFDNQYGFDFWKKLEIPDIYKLSFNGKKMKDVQRIWNKS
;
A
#
# COMPACT_ATOMS: atom_id res chain seq x y z
N MET A 1 12.88 -20.64 -1.07
CA MET A 1 13.43 -19.36 -0.61
C MET A 1 12.29 -18.48 -0.14
N GLN A 2 12.50 -17.73 0.95
CA GLN A 2 11.49 -16.79 1.47
C GLN A 2 11.66 -15.44 0.78
N THR A 3 10.55 -14.86 0.29
CA THR A 3 10.47 -13.50 -0.24
C THR A 3 9.69 -12.64 0.73
N ASN A 4 10.15 -11.44 1.05
CA ASN A 4 9.47 -10.53 1.94
C ASN A 4 9.02 -9.28 1.18
N LEU A 5 7.72 -8.97 1.27
CA LEU A 5 7.13 -7.74 0.74
C LEU A 5 6.79 -6.80 1.90
N TYR A 6 7.36 -5.59 1.87
CA TYR A 6 7.09 -4.54 2.85
C TYR A 6 6.09 -3.56 2.26
N PHE A 7 4.81 -3.75 2.55
CA PHE A 7 3.77 -2.82 2.14
C PHE A 7 3.80 -1.58 3.02
N VAL A 8 3.97 -0.43 2.39
CA VAL A 8 4.07 0.87 3.04
C VAL A 8 2.88 1.73 2.63
N ARG A 9 1.91 1.92 3.54
CA ARG A 9 0.89 2.94 3.37
C ARG A 9 1.55 4.31 3.36
N HIS A 10 1.23 5.16 2.37
CA HIS A 10 1.80 6.50 2.27
C HIS A 10 1.59 7.33 3.54
N ALA A 11 2.55 8.22 3.83
CA ALA A 11 2.47 9.19 4.92
C ALA A 11 1.43 10.29 4.64
N HIS A 12 1.18 11.15 5.62
CA HIS A 12 0.17 12.20 5.52
C HIS A 12 0.44 13.12 4.31
N SER A 13 -0.61 13.43 3.54
CA SER A 13 -0.53 14.23 2.32
C SER A 13 -1.36 15.51 2.44
N THR A 14 -0.88 16.59 1.81
CA THR A 14 -1.64 17.83 1.67
C THR A 14 -2.70 17.66 0.59
N TYR A 15 -3.96 17.92 0.94
CA TYR A 15 -5.05 17.80 -0.03
C TYR A 15 -4.85 18.73 -1.22
N THR A 16 -4.98 18.17 -2.42
CA THR A 16 -5.09 18.89 -3.68
C THR A 16 -6.13 18.19 -4.54
N PRO A 17 -6.81 18.90 -5.48
CA PRO A 17 -7.73 18.26 -6.43
C PRO A 17 -7.06 17.23 -7.34
N ASP A 18 -5.75 17.39 -7.60
CA ASP A 18 -4.94 16.44 -8.35
C ASP A 18 -4.54 15.26 -7.46
N GLU A 19 -5.31 14.19 -7.51
CA GLU A 19 -5.05 12.96 -6.76
C GLU A 19 -3.69 12.32 -7.08
N LEU A 20 -3.28 12.34 -8.35
CA LEU A 20 -2.02 11.73 -8.78
C LEU A 20 -0.81 12.54 -8.27
N GLY A 21 -0.88 13.86 -8.40
CA GLY A 21 0.20 14.77 -8.03
C GLY A 21 0.18 15.24 -6.57
N ARG A 22 -0.82 14.83 -5.76
CA ARG A 22 -0.95 15.20 -4.35
C ARG A 22 0.31 14.87 -3.56
N PRO A 23 1.04 15.89 -2.99
CA PRO A 23 2.30 15.69 -2.28
C PRO A 23 2.08 15.31 -0.82
N LEU A 24 3.14 14.82 -0.17
CA LEU A 24 3.19 14.74 1.28
C LEU A 24 3.12 16.13 1.91
N SER A 25 2.56 16.22 3.12
CA SER A 25 2.65 17.38 3.99
C SER A 25 4.00 17.43 4.70
N GLU A 26 4.30 18.52 5.41
CA GLU A 26 5.53 18.63 6.21
C GLU A 26 5.66 17.50 7.24
N CYS A 27 4.61 17.19 7.99
CA CYS A 27 4.62 16.04 8.90
C CYS A 27 4.74 14.71 8.15
N GLY A 28 4.16 14.61 6.95
CA GLY A 28 4.30 13.44 6.09
C GLY A 28 5.74 13.20 5.64
N PHE A 29 6.50 14.24 5.32
CA PHE A 29 7.94 14.12 5.03
C PHE A 29 8.75 13.67 6.25
N THR A 30 8.40 14.17 7.44
CA THR A 30 9.02 13.71 8.70
C THR A 30 8.76 12.23 8.93
N ASP A 31 7.52 11.78 8.76
CA ASP A 31 7.15 10.37 8.88
C ASP A 31 7.82 9.50 7.77
N ALA A 32 7.99 10.02 6.54
CA ALA A 32 8.72 9.33 5.47
C ALA A 32 10.21 9.11 5.80
N ASN A 33 10.84 10.03 6.53
CA ASN A 33 12.19 9.81 7.06
C ASN A 33 12.21 8.66 8.07
N THR A 34 11.21 8.59 8.97
CA THR A 34 11.06 7.48 9.92
C THR A 34 10.84 6.15 9.19
N VAL A 35 10.01 6.12 8.12
CA VAL A 35 9.85 4.94 7.25
C VAL A 35 11.21 4.48 6.71
N THR A 36 12.00 5.43 6.21
CA THR A 36 13.35 5.15 5.70
C THR A 36 14.25 4.54 6.77
N ASP A 37 14.29 5.13 7.97
CA ASP A 37 15.15 4.67 9.06
C ASP A 37 14.76 3.27 9.60
N LEU A 38 13.47 2.94 9.60
CA LEU A 38 13.00 1.61 9.94
C LEU A 38 13.42 0.59 8.87
N LEU A 39 13.20 0.90 7.59
CA LEU A 39 13.46 -0.02 6.49
C LEU A 39 14.93 -0.19 6.15
N LYS A 40 15.82 0.73 6.50
CA LYS A 40 17.27 0.55 6.41
C LYS A 40 17.78 -0.70 7.16
N ARG A 41 17.04 -1.15 8.18
CA ARG A 41 17.41 -2.33 9.00
C ARG A 41 16.97 -3.65 8.39
N GLU A 42 16.19 -3.61 7.30
CA GLU A 42 15.52 -4.78 6.71
C GLU A 42 16.22 -5.34 5.46
N ALA A 43 17.44 -4.88 5.13
CA ALA A 43 18.22 -5.32 3.97
C ALA A 43 17.40 -5.34 2.66
N ILE A 44 16.78 -4.22 2.33
CA ILE A 44 15.91 -4.07 1.15
C ILE A 44 16.74 -4.19 -0.14
N ASP A 45 16.22 -4.95 -1.11
CA ASP A 45 16.82 -5.14 -2.44
C ASP A 45 16.22 -4.24 -3.53
N TYR A 46 14.88 -4.02 -3.49
CA TYR A 46 14.13 -3.27 -4.52
C TYR A 46 12.99 -2.45 -3.92
N VAL A 47 12.62 -1.39 -4.64
CA VAL A 47 11.51 -0.51 -4.27
C VAL A 47 10.54 -0.38 -5.45
N TYR A 48 9.30 -0.75 -5.22
CA TYR A 48 8.15 -0.53 -6.10
C TYR A 48 7.22 0.51 -5.48
N SER A 49 6.42 1.18 -6.28
CA SER A 49 5.40 2.10 -5.76
C SER A 49 4.20 2.23 -6.68
N SER A 50 3.04 2.50 -6.08
CA SER A 50 1.97 3.19 -6.76
C SER A 50 2.51 4.47 -7.42
N PRO A 51 2.05 4.87 -8.63
CA PRO A 51 2.51 6.11 -9.28
C PRO A 51 2.03 7.39 -8.58
N TYR A 52 1.17 7.31 -7.56
CA TYR A 52 0.72 8.47 -6.81
C TYR A 52 1.88 9.10 -6.06
N ARG A 53 2.07 10.42 -6.26
CA ARG A 53 3.22 11.17 -5.71
C ARG A 53 3.44 10.93 -4.22
N ARG A 54 2.38 10.92 -3.40
CA ARG A 54 2.48 10.68 -1.96
C ARG A 54 3.04 9.30 -1.60
N ALA A 55 2.73 8.27 -2.40
CA ALA A 55 3.27 6.92 -2.19
C ALA A 55 4.76 6.86 -2.58
N VAL A 56 5.12 7.44 -3.73
CA VAL A 56 6.52 7.56 -4.18
C VAL A 56 7.35 8.31 -3.14
N GLN A 57 6.92 9.50 -2.71
CA GLN A 57 7.64 10.31 -1.73
C GLN A 57 7.84 9.60 -0.38
N THR A 58 6.90 8.73 0.01
CA THR A 58 7.01 7.99 1.28
C THR A 58 8.15 6.98 1.25
N VAL A 59 8.45 6.37 0.09
CA VAL A 59 9.47 5.30 -0.03
C VAL A 59 10.74 5.76 -0.75
N GLU A 60 10.77 7.01 -1.23
CA GLU A 60 11.91 7.57 -1.99
C GLU A 60 13.22 7.54 -1.19
N GLY A 61 13.17 7.80 0.12
CA GLY A 61 14.35 7.73 0.97
C GLY A 61 14.97 6.34 1.06
N VAL A 62 14.13 5.29 1.02
CA VAL A 62 14.61 3.89 0.98
C VAL A 62 15.31 3.60 -0.35
N ALA A 63 14.70 4.00 -1.46
CA ALA A 63 15.27 3.81 -2.81
C ALA A 63 16.64 4.51 -2.93
N LYS A 64 16.74 5.76 -2.47
CA LYS A 64 18.01 6.51 -2.41
C LYS A 64 19.06 5.82 -1.53
N TYR A 65 18.65 5.29 -0.37
CA TYR A 65 19.59 4.61 0.53
C TYR A 65 20.21 3.35 -0.07
N ILE A 66 19.45 2.58 -0.85
CA ILE A 66 19.93 1.34 -1.50
C ILE A 66 20.48 1.58 -2.91
N ASP A 67 20.55 2.84 -3.37
CA ASP A 67 20.98 3.23 -4.72
C ASP A 67 20.22 2.49 -5.84
N LYS A 68 18.89 2.54 -5.75
CA LYS A 68 17.96 1.95 -6.74
C LYS A 68 16.89 2.96 -7.15
N GLU A 69 16.39 2.79 -8.37
CA GLU A 69 15.20 3.50 -8.84
C GLU A 69 13.93 2.86 -8.29
N ILE A 70 12.86 3.65 -8.23
CA ILE A 70 11.52 3.17 -7.87
C ILE A 70 10.81 2.69 -9.13
N GLU A 71 10.40 1.42 -9.14
CA GLU A 71 9.57 0.89 -10.21
C GLU A 71 8.08 1.21 -9.95
N LEU A 72 7.45 1.95 -10.87
CA LEU A 72 6.05 2.34 -10.74
C LEU A 72 5.11 1.26 -11.26
N VAL A 73 4.15 0.87 -10.44
CA VAL A 73 3.19 -0.20 -10.74
C VAL A 73 1.76 0.27 -10.52
N GLU A 74 0.99 0.37 -11.61
CA GLU A 74 -0.41 0.81 -11.63
C GLU A 74 -1.32 -0.04 -10.72
N GLY A 75 -1.00 -1.33 -10.57
CA GLY A 75 -1.75 -2.26 -9.73
C GLY A 75 -1.76 -1.89 -8.24
N PHE A 76 -0.83 -1.06 -7.78
CA PHE A 76 -0.75 -0.60 -6.39
C PHE A 76 -1.43 0.74 -6.12
N LYS A 77 -2.11 1.34 -7.11
CA LYS A 77 -2.94 2.53 -6.92
C LYS A 77 -4.05 2.30 -5.89
N GLU A 78 -4.45 3.38 -5.21
CA GLU A 78 -5.60 3.31 -4.31
C GLU A 78 -6.88 2.93 -5.07
N ARG A 79 -7.80 2.26 -4.38
CA ARG A 79 -9.14 2.01 -4.90
C ARG A 79 -9.90 3.33 -5.05
N ILE A 80 -10.40 3.58 -6.24
CA ILE A 80 -11.25 4.74 -6.51
C ILE A 80 -12.64 4.47 -5.92
N LEU A 81 -13.03 5.24 -4.90
CA LEU A 81 -14.33 5.05 -4.25
C LEU A 81 -15.50 5.46 -5.15
N ALA A 82 -15.42 6.64 -5.76
CA ALA A 82 -16.43 7.19 -6.64
C ALA A 82 -15.81 8.26 -7.57
N GLU A 83 -16.49 8.57 -8.67
CA GLU A 83 -16.09 9.64 -9.62
C GLU A 83 -16.08 11.04 -8.97
N LYS A 84 -17.01 11.29 -8.06
CA LYS A 84 -17.18 12.57 -7.35
C LYS A 84 -17.07 12.36 -5.84
N PRO A 85 -16.75 13.41 -5.08
CA PRO A 85 -16.81 13.34 -3.63
C PRO A 85 -18.18 12.82 -3.16
N VAL A 86 -18.17 11.86 -2.25
CA VAL A 86 -19.39 11.30 -1.65
C VAL A 86 -19.87 12.19 -0.51
N GLU A 87 -21.20 12.28 -0.30
CA GLU A 87 -21.78 13.09 0.77
C GLU A 87 -21.37 12.61 2.16
N ASP A 88 -21.39 11.30 2.38
CA ASP A 88 -20.94 10.66 3.61
C ASP A 88 -19.91 9.57 3.31
N PHE A 89 -18.66 9.89 3.60
CA PHE A 89 -17.55 8.97 3.40
C PHE A 89 -17.70 7.68 4.23
N SER A 90 -18.17 7.78 5.48
CA SER A 90 -18.31 6.63 6.37
C SER A 90 -19.34 5.63 5.85
N VAL A 91 -20.47 6.13 5.36
CA VAL A 91 -21.50 5.30 4.72
C VAL A 91 -20.98 4.68 3.43
N ALA A 92 -20.34 5.49 2.59
CA ALA A 92 -19.85 5.05 1.29
C ALA A 92 -18.77 3.98 1.40
N ILE A 93 -17.79 4.16 2.29
CA ILE A 93 -16.71 3.18 2.51
C ILE A 93 -17.23 1.89 3.14
N THR A 94 -18.16 1.99 4.09
CA THR A 94 -18.79 0.83 4.73
C THR A 94 -19.52 -0.03 3.69
N LYS A 95 -20.24 0.59 2.75
CA LYS A 95 -20.99 -0.12 1.71
C LYS A 95 -20.09 -1.00 0.84
N VAL A 96 -18.97 -0.45 0.35
CA VAL A 96 -18.04 -1.20 -0.52
C VAL A 96 -17.27 -2.30 0.24
N TRP A 97 -17.07 -2.14 1.56
CA TRP A 97 -16.47 -3.19 2.38
C TRP A 97 -17.45 -4.30 2.78
N LYS A 98 -18.74 -4.00 2.84
CA LYS A 98 -19.80 -5.01 3.06
C LYS A 98 -20.14 -5.82 1.83
N ASP A 99 -20.06 -5.18 0.66
CA ASP A 99 -20.38 -5.81 -0.62
C ASP A 99 -19.21 -5.58 -1.60
N TYR A 100 -18.38 -6.60 -1.76
CA TYR A 100 -17.15 -6.53 -2.58
C TYR A 100 -17.42 -6.33 -4.07
N ASP A 101 -18.59 -6.65 -4.54
CA ASP A 101 -18.97 -6.51 -5.95
C ASP A 101 -19.66 -5.17 -6.23
N PHE A 102 -20.06 -4.44 -5.17
CA PHE A 102 -20.65 -3.10 -5.29
C PHE A 102 -19.58 -2.04 -5.63
N SER A 103 -19.95 -1.09 -6.50
CA SER A 103 -19.19 0.13 -6.75
C SER A 103 -20.10 1.34 -6.85
N TRP A 104 -19.64 2.48 -6.35
CA TRP A 104 -20.27 3.76 -6.63
C TRP A 104 -20.00 4.17 -8.08
N LYS A 105 -20.80 5.08 -8.62
CA LYS A 105 -20.64 5.58 -9.99
C LYS A 105 -19.21 6.08 -10.23
N GLY A 106 -18.56 5.56 -11.26
CA GLY A 106 -17.19 5.89 -11.64
C GLY A 106 -16.10 5.39 -10.70
N GLY A 107 -16.48 4.61 -9.66
CA GLY A 107 -15.54 3.97 -8.73
C GLY A 107 -15.24 2.52 -9.11
N GLU A 108 -14.27 1.94 -8.39
CA GLU A 108 -13.95 0.52 -8.42
C GLU A 108 -14.67 -0.23 -7.28
N SER A 109 -15.17 -1.43 -7.55
CA SER A 109 -15.55 -2.35 -6.48
C SER A 109 -14.29 -2.87 -5.76
N ASN A 110 -14.46 -3.32 -4.51
CA ASN A 110 -13.35 -3.95 -3.78
C ASN A 110 -12.81 -5.18 -4.53
N ARG A 111 -13.68 -5.94 -5.20
CA ARG A 111 -13.26 -7.11 -5.99
C ARG A 111 -12.39 -6.75 -7.18
N VAL A 112 -12.72 -5.70 -7.92
CA VAL A 112 -11.92 -5.23 -9.07
C VAL A 112 -10.57 -4.73 -8.59
N ALA A 113 -10.54 -3.88 -7.56
CA ALA A 113 -9.31 -3.37 -6.98
C ALA A 113 -8.43 -4.50 -6.43
N GLN A 114 -9.02 -5.47 -5.69
CA GLN A 114 -8.31 -6.63 -5.16
C GLN A 114 -7.65 -7.45 -6.27
N LYS A 115 -8.39 -7.79 -7.35
CA LYS A 115 -7.83 -8.56 -8.48
C LYS A 115 -6.63 -7.85 -9.10
N ARG A 116 -6.72 -6.54 -9.32
CA ARG A 116 -5.64 -5.71 -9.85
C ARG A 116 -4.40 -5.71 -8.93
N GLY A 117 -4.61 -5.49 -7.62
CA GLY A 117 -3.54 -5.48 -6.63
C GLY A 117 -2.86 -6.85 -6.46
N ILE A 118 -3.64 -7.94 -6.48
CA ILE A 118 -3.11 -9.30 -6.42
C ILE A 118 -2.29 -9.64 -7.65
N HIS A 119 -2.77 -9.29 -8.85
CA HIS A 119 -2.00 -9.51 -10.08
C HIS A 119 -0.62 -8.84 -10.00
N ALA A 120 -0.56 -7.56 -9.59
CA ALA A 120 0.69 -6.86 -9.39
C ALA A 120 1.57 -7.50 -8.30
N THR A 121 0.98 -7.91 -7.17
CA THR A 121 1.71 -8.58 -6.08
C THR A 121 2.34 -9.90 -6.53
N LEU A 122 1.61 -10.71 -7.28
CA LEU A 122 2.12 -11.98 -7.81
C LEU A 122 3.25 -11.78 -8.82
N GLN A 123 3.17 -10.76 -9.67
CA GLN A 123 4.26 -10.40 -10.59
C GLN A 123 5.53 -9.98 -9.82
N VAL A 124 5.38 -9.14 -8.78
CA VAL A 124 6.52 -8.75 -7.92
C VAL A 124 7.13 -9.96 -7.23
N LEU A 125 6.33 -10.88 -6.70
CA LEU A 125 6.81 -12.12 -6.07
C LEU A 125 7.59 -13.01 -7.05
N GLU A 126 7.09 -13.17 -8.28
CA GLU A 126 7.72 -13.99 -9.32
C GLU A 126 9.07 -13.39 -9.77
N SER A 127 9.15 -12.06 -9.88
CA SER A 127 10.35 -11.35 -10.32
C SER A 127 11.42 -11.23 -9.22
N ASN A 128 11.06 -11.41 -7.94
CA ASN A 128 11.92 -11.11 -6.80
C ASN A 128 12.05 -12.27 -5.80
N ILE A 129 12.21 -13.49 -6.29
CA ILE A 129 12.32 -14.70 -5.45
C ILE A 129 13.51 -14.56 -4.49
N GLY A 130 13.25 -14.72 -3.18
CA GLY A 130 14.28 -14.67 -2.13
C GLY A 130 14.75 -13.25 -1.78
N ARG A 131 14.05 -12.20 -2.22
CA ARG A 131 14.38 -10.79 -2.01
C ARG A 131 13.50 -10.13 -0.97
N ASN A 132 13.98 -8.99 -0.48
CA ASN A 132 13.26 -8.06 0.37
C ASN A 132 12.83 -6.83 -0.46
N VAL A 133 11.53 -6.63 -0.64
CA VAL A 133 10.97 -5.67 -1.58
C VAL A 133 10.04 -4.71 -0.87
N VAL A 134 10.27 -3.40 -1.01
CA VAL A 134 9.36 -2.36 -0.52
C VAL A 134 8.32 -2.03 -1.58
N ILE A 135 7.07 -1.84 -1.16
CA ILE A 135 5.95 -1.45 -2.01
C ILE A 135 5.24 -0.24 -1.40
N GLY A 136 5.47 0.95 -1.97
CA GLY A 136 4.73 2.15 -1.61
C GLY A 136 3.29 2.10 -2.14
N THR A 137 2.29 2.24 -1.26
CA THR A 137 0.88 2.02 -1.62
C THR A 137 -0.09 2.79 -0.72
N HIS A 138 -1.34 2.36 -0.65
CA HIS A 138 -2.45 3.07 0.01
C HIS A 138 -3.25 2.12 0.91
N GLY A 139 -4.09 2.69 1.79
CA GLY A 139 -4.75 1.93 2.83
C GLY A 139 -5.72 0.86 2.33
N ASN A 140 -6.66 1.20 1.44
CA ASN A 140 -7.65 0.23 0.99
C ASN A 140 -7.02 -0.89 0.16
N ILE A 141 -6.21 -0.52 -0.87
CA ILE A 141 -5.62 -1.53 -1.75
C ILE A 141 -4.69 -2.48 -1.00
N MET A 142 -3.90 -1.97 -0.03
CA MET A 142 -3.03 -2.80 0.81
C MET A 142 -3.85 -3.85 1.57
N VAL A 143 -4.93 -3.44 2.25
CA VAL A 143 -5.76 -4.38 3.02
C VAL A 143 -6.51 -5.34 2.11
N LEU A 144 -6.97 -4.90 0.93
CA LEU A 144 -7.59 -5.80 -0.05
C LEU A 144 -6.61 -6.88 -0.55
N ILE A 145 -5.34 -6.53 -0.75
CA ILE A 145 -4.29 -7.49 -1.09
C ILE A 145 -4.08 -8.47 0.08
N MET A 146 -3.91 -7.97 1.30
CA MET A 146 -3.73 -8.82 2.50
C MET A 146 -4.92 -9.76 2.72
N ASN A 147 -6.14 -9.26 2.54
CA ASN A 147 -7.39 -10.02 2.67
C ASN A 147 -7.47 -11.23 1.72
N TYR A 148 -6.91 -11.12 0.51
CA TYR A 148 -6.86 -12.25 -0.42
C TYR A 148 -6.06 -13.43 0.12
N PHE A 149 -4.98 -13.18 0.83
CA PHE A 149 -4.13 -14.22 1.41
C PHE A 149 -4.65 -14.71 2.76
N ASP A 150 -5.32 -13.83 3.54
CA ASP A 150 -5.89 -14.15 4.84
C ASP A 150 -7.06 -13.22 5.14
N ASN A 151 -8.26 -13.78 5.28
CA ASN A 151 -9.51 -13.06 5.45
C ASN A 151 -9.65 -12.30 6.78
N GLN A 152 -8.75 -12.51 7.76
CA GLN A 152 -8.71 -11.69 8.97
C GLN A 152 -8.40 -10.21 8.69
N TYR A 153 -7.71 -9.91 7.59
CA TYR A 153 -7.40 -8.54 7.15
C TYR A 153 -8.58 -7.95 6.38
N GLY A 154 -9.56 -7.45 7.08
CA GLY A 154 -10.79 -6.89 6.51
C GLY A 154 -11.01 -5.44 6.90
N PHE A 155 -12.27 -5.01 6.88
CA PHE A 155 -12.66 -3.63 7.16
C PHE A 155 -12.25 -3.15 8.55
N ASP A 156 -12.36 -3.99 9.58
CA ASP A 156 -11.96 -3.63 10.94
C ASP A 156 -10.45 -3.47 11.07
N PHE A 157 -9.67 -4.22 10.31
CA PHE A 157 -8.23 -4.03 10.21
C PHE A 157 -7.90 -2.71 9.50
N TRP A 158 -8.56 -2.42 8.37
CA TRP A 158 -8.39 -1.16 7.64
C TRP A 158 -8.65 0.07 8.52
N LYS A 159 -9.68 0.05 9.36
CA LYS A 159 -10.00 1.15 10.28
C LYS A 159 -8.91 1.44 11.32
N LYS A 160 -8.07 0.46 11.63
CA LYS A 160 -6.97 0.56 12.62
C LYS A 160 -5.63 0.94 12.02
N LEU A 161 -5.53 1.01 10.68
CA LEU A 161 -4.28 1.41 10.03
C LEU A 161 -3.90 2.84 10.38
N GLU A 162 -2.61 3.05 10.67
CA GLU A 162 -2.02 4.37 10.82
C GLU A 162 -1.62 4.97 9.46
N ILE A 163 -1.24 6.24 9.44
CA ILE A 163 -0.75 6.99 8.29
C ILE A 163 0.57 7.67 8.68
N PRO A 164 1.73 7.15 8.22
CA PRO A 164 1.90 5.90 7.45
C PRO A 164 1.71 4.64 8.28
N ASP A 165 1.74 3.47 7.64
CA ASP A 165 1.84 2.17 8.28
C ASP A 165 2.69 1.22 7.43
N ILE A 166 3.38 0.24 8.06
CA ILE A 166 4.27 -0.69 7.38
C ILE A 166 3.98 -2.12 7.85
N TYR A 167 3.68 -3.00 6.89
CA TYR A 167 3.52 -4.43 7.13
C TYR A 167 4.46 -5.25 6.26
N LYS A 168 5.25 -6.11 6.90
CA LYS A 168 6.08 -7.13 6.26
C LYS A 168 5.26 -8.38 6.07
N LEU A 169 5.07 -8.80 4.83
CA LEU A 169 4.44 -10.06 4.45
C LEU A 169 5.52 -11.01 3.96
N SER A 170 5.68 -12.16 4.61
CA SER A 170 6.65 -13.18 4.25
C SER A 170 6.00 -14.29 3.42
N PHE A 171 6.60 -14.62 2.29
CA PHE A 171 6.08 -15.61 1.34
C PHE A 171 7.06 -16.77 1.11
N ASN A 172 6.52 -17.96 0.91
CA ASN A 172 7.21 -19.09 0.29
C ASN A 172 6.52 -19.39 -1.05
N GLY A 173 7.18 -19.04 -2.16
CA GLY A 173 6.51 -18.94 -3.45
C GLY A 173 5.35 -17.93 -3.37
N LYS A 174 4.14 -18.36 -3.71
CA LYS A 174 2.92 -17.53 -3.65
C LYS A 174 2.12 -17.69 -2.35
N LYS A 175 2.59 -18.51 -1.41
CA LYS A 175 1.90 -18.76 -0.15
C LYS A 175 2.42 -17.82 0.93
N MET A 176 1.56 -16.93 1.43
CA MET A 176 1.86 -16.09 2.60
C MET A 176 2.04 -16.97 3.85
N LYS A 177 3.08 -16.70 4.63
CA LYS A 177 3.47 -17.47 5.81
C LYS A 177 3.36 -16.67 7.09
N ASP A 178 3.65 -15.38 7.02
CA ASP A 178 3.69 -14.52 8.18
C ASP A 178 3.39 -13.07 7.81
N VAL A 179 2.84 -12.31 8.75
CA VAL A 179 2.62 -10.87 8.65
C VAL A 179 3.10 -10.21 9.94
N GLN A 180 4.02 -9.26 9.79
CA GLN A 180 4.58 -8.50 10.89
C GLN A 180 4.38 -7.00 10.67
N ARG A 181 3.86 -6.29 11.66
CA ARG A 181 3.85 -4.81 11.64
C ARG A 181 5.24 -4.29 11.98
N ILE A 182 5.78 -3.44 11.11
CA ILE A 182 7.10 -2.81 11.25
C ILE A 182 6.96 -1.37 11.77
N TRP A 183 5.86 -0.68 11.40
CA TRP A 183 5.64 0.70 11.82
C TRP A 183 5.53 0.82 13.34
N ASN A 184 6.38 1.65 13.90
CA ASN A 184 6.34 2.05 15.31
C ASN A 184 6.71 3.53 15.38
N LYS A 185 5.74 4.35 15.72
CA LYS A 185 5.98 5.76 16.01
C LYS A 185 6.48 5.85 17.46
N SER A 186 7.80 5.83 17.62
CA SER A 186 8.47 6.08 18.90
C SER A 186 8.29 7.54 19.36
#